data_d77fc43492aecb1e60422e19b5b0d438
#
_entry.id   d77fc43492aecb1e60422e19b5b0d438
#
_cell.length_a   1.000
_cell.length_b   1.000
_cell.length_c   1.000
_cell.angle_alpha   90.00
_cell.angle_beta   90.00
_cell.angle_gamma   90.00
#
_symmetry.space_group_name_H-M   'P 1'
#
loop_
_entity.id
_entity.type
_entity.pdbx_description
1 polymer ?
#
loop_
_entity_poly.entity_id
_entity_poly.type
_entity_poly.pdbx_seq_one_letter_code
_entity_poly.pdbx_strand_id
1 'polypeptide(L)'
;IAYLDIQSKAINLPFQVLTPEGNQQSLSEVKVTAEGFLRATYGIDNYVTVAQIGLARFADETQLRSRGDNIFTATPESGEATIGAGKDFGFGKINAGSLEASNTDITAELTLLLRAQQAFNGSAKMMQADADVTRRLMDT
;
A
#
# COMPACT_ATOMS: atom_id res chain seq x y z
N ILE A 1 6.13 0.37 -3.28
CA ILE A 1 5.07 -0.66 -3.18
C ILE A 1 5.76 -1.95 -2.79
N ALA A 2 5.47 -2.44 -1.59
CA ALA A 2 5.99 -3.72 -1.15
C ALA A 2 5.03 -4.81 -1.63
N TYR A 3 5.47 -5.67 -2.54
CA TYR A 3 4.77 -6.89 -2.88
C TYR A 3 5.24 -7.97 -1.92
N LEU A 4 4.37 -8.45 -1.07
CA LEU A 4 4.63 -9.58 -0.20
C LEU A 4 4.04 -10.82 -0.86
N ASP A 5 4.80 -11.52 -1.68
CA ASP A 5 4.49 -12.90 -2.04
C ASP A 5 4.90 -13.80 -0.87
N ILE A 6 4.05 -13.88 0.11
CA ILE A 6 4.12 -14.95 1.10
C ILE A 6 3.51 -16.16 0.39
N GLN A 7 4.32 -16.92 -0.31
CA GLN A 7 4.02 -18.33 -0.51
C GLN A 7 3.74 -18.90 0.89
N SER A 8 2.49 -19.15 1.21
CA SER A 8 1.99 -19.47 2.54
C SER A 8 2.57 -20.77 3.09
N LYS A 9 3.86 -20.75 3.38
CA LYS A 9 4.46 -21.70 4.27
C LYS A 9 4.19 -21.18 5.67
N ALA A 10 3.25 -21.80 6.37
CA ALA A 10 2.98 -21.47 7.75
C ALA A 10 4.31 -21.44 8.52
N ILE A 11 4.69 -20.25 9.01
CA ILE A 11 5.88 -20.10 9.85
C ILE A 11 5.48 -20.65 11.20
N ASN A 12 5.90 -21.88 11.50
CA ASN A 12 5.66 -22.49 12.79
C ASN A 12 6.70 -21.98 13.77
N LEU A 13 6.32 -21.03 14.61
CA LEU A 13 7.14 -20.53 15.70
C LEU A 13 6.93 -21.43 16.92
N PRO A 14 7.96 -22.15 17.40
CA PRO A 14 7.82 -22.89 18.65
C PRO A 14 7.58 -21.90 19.77
N PHE A 15 6.56 -22.17 20.60
CA PHE A 15 6.24 -21.31 21.75
C PHE A 15 7.37 -21.27 22.79
N GLN A 16 8.18 -22.31 22.85
CA GLN A 16 9.33 -22.43 23.76
C GLN A 16 10.54 -23.00 23.02
N VAL A 17 11.72 -22.49 23.32
CA VAL A 17 13.00 -22.96 22.82
C VAL A 17 13.87 -23.34 24.02
N LEU A 18 14.58 -24.47 23.91
CA LEU A 18 15.60 -24.86 24.88
C LEU A 18 16.89 -24.12 24.55
N THR A 19 17.47 -23.44 25.54
CA THR A 19 18.83 -22.89 25.41
C THR A 19 19.85 -24.01 25.46
N PRO A 20 21.10 -23.78 24.97
CA PRO A 20 22.19 -24.76 25.10
C PRO A 20 22.43 -25.23 26.53
N GLU A 21 22.01 -24.43 27.52
CA GLU A 21 22.12 -24.72 28.97
C GLU A 21 20.88 -25.50 29.50
N GLY A 22 19.93 -25.88 28.66
CA GLY A 22 18.76 -26.66 29.04
C GLY A 22 17.60 -25.88 29.64
N ASN A 23 17.68 -24.54 29.71
CA ASN A 23 16.60 -23.72 30.22
C ASN A 23 15.53 -23.48 29.12
N GLN A 24 14.25 -23.59 29.50
CA GLN A 24 13.14 -23.27 28.62
C GLN A 24 12.93 -21.75 28.57
N GLN A 25 12.95 -21.20 27.36
CA GLN A 25 12.62 -19.80 27.12
C GLN A 25 11.38 -19.69 26.29
N SER A 26 10.42 -18.89 26.77
CA SER A 26 9.18 -18.61 26.05
C SER A 26 9.38 -17.49 25.03
N LEU A 27 8.59 -17.51 23.95
CA LEU A 27 8.53 -16.44 22.95
C LEU A 27 8.08 -15.14 23.65
N SER A 28 8.94 -14.13 23.63
CA SER A 28 8.68 -12.81 24.24
C SER A 28 8.14 -11.81 23.23
N GLU A 29 8.75 -11.75 22.04
CA GLU A 29 8.42 -10.75 21.02
C GLU A 29 8.69 -11.28 19.62
N VAL A 30 7.89 -10.83 18.65
CA VAL A 30 8.14 -11.02 17.21
C VAL A 30 8.27 -9.63 16.59
N LYS A 31 9.42 -9.36 15.97
CA LYS A 31 9.76 -8.05 15.41
C LYS A 31 10.24 -8.15 13.99
N VAL A 32 9.86 -7.18 13.14
CA VAL A 32 10.40 -7.03 11.79
C VAL A 32 11.45 -5.92 11.82
N THR A 33 12.65 -6.22 11.30
CA THR A 33 13.72 -5.23 11.19
C THR A 33 13.57 -4.38 9.92
N ALA A 34 14.30 -3.28 9.85
CA ALA A 34 14.28 -2.39 8.69
C ALA A 34 14.84 -3.05 7.41
N GLU A 35 15.64 -4.10 7.56
CA GLU A 35 16.14 -4.96 6.48
C GLU A 35 15.12 -6.03 6.04
N GLY A 36 14.01 -6.15 6.77
CA GLY A 36 12.95 -7.12 6.50
C GLY A 36 13.10 -8.47 7.21
N PHE A 37 14.04 -8.63 8.12
CA PHE A 37 14.13 -9.87 8.89
C PHE A 37 13.02 -9.97 9.93
N LEU A 38 12.29 -11.06 9.91
CA LEU A 38 11.35 -11.44 10.95
C LEU A 38 12.13 -12.14 12.06
N ARG A 39 12.28 -11.48 13.21
CA ARG A 39 12.98 -11.99 14.38
C ARG A 39 12.00 -12.37 15.47
N ALA A 40 12.15 -13.57 15.98
CA ALA A 40 11.47 -14.04 17.18
C ALA A 40 12.45 -13.98 18.35
N THR A 41 12.09 -13.27 19.40
CA THR A 41 12.92 -13.12 20.61
C THR A 41 12.40 -14.05 21.69
N TYR A 42 13.29 -14.83 22.28
CA TYR A 42 13.02 -15.75 23.36
C TYR A 42 13.78 -15.32 24.61
N GLY A 43 13.06 -15.06 25.71
CA GLY A 43 13.67 -14.56 26.93
C GLY A 43 14.24 -13.15 26.78
N ILE A 44 15.44 -12.89 27.29
CA ILE A 44 16.02 -11.53 27.40
C ILE A 44 16.85 -11.17 26.17
N ASP A 45 17.68 -12.08 25.64
CA ASP A 45 18.66 -11.77 24.58
C ASP A 45 18.76 -12.80 23.43
N ASN A 46 17.99 -13.88 23.48
CA ASN A 46 17.99 -14.89 22.42
C ASN A 46 17.01 -14.54 21.33
N TYR A 47 17.50 -14.23 20.14
CA TYR A 47 16.65 -14.05 18.97
C TYR A 47 16.99 -15.04 17.86
N VAL A 48 15.95 -15.47 17.16
CA VAL A 48 16.05 -16.34 15.99
C VAL A 48 15.45 -15.62 14.80
N THR A 49 16.18 -15.54 13.71
CA THR A 49 15.65 -15.05 12.45
C THR A 49 14.84 -16.16 11.78
N VAL A 50 13.55 -15.91 11.60
CA VAL A 50 12.59 -16.92 11.13
C VAL A 50 12.35 -16.82 9.64
N ALA A 51 12.29 -15.59 9.12
CA ALA A 51 12.01 -15.31 7.72
C ALA A 51 12.59 -13.95 7.33
N GLN A 52 12.59 -13.68 6.03
CA GLN A 52 12.91 -12.37 5.47
C GLN A 52 11.80 -11.95 4.52
N ILE A 53 11.38 -10.70 4.64
CA ILE A 53 10.42 -10.06 3.75
C ILE A 53 11.18 -9.59 2.52
N GLY A 54 10.83 -10.11 1.34
CA GLY A 54 11.34 -9.64 0.06
C GLY A 54 10.58 -8.40 -0.41
N LEU A 55 11.30 -7.43 -0.96
CA LEU A 55 10.73 -6.29 -1.65
C LEU A 55 10.84 -6.54 -3.15
N ALA A 56 9.77 -6.26 -3.88
CA ALA A 56 9.76 -6.31 -5.33
C ALA A 56 9.73 -4.90 -5.90
N ARG A 57 10.53 -4.66 -6.92
CA ARG A 57 10.56 -3.43 -7.71
C ARG A 57 10.29 -3.77 -9.17
N PHE A 58 9.51 -2.96 -9.83
CA PHE A 58 9.16 -3.08 -11.25
C PHE A 58 9.72 -1.90 -12.02
N ALA A 59 9.92 -2.08 -13.33
CA ALA A 59 10.38 -1.01 -14.21
C ALA A 59 9.30 0.10 -14.33
N ASP A 60 8.03 -0.30 -14.41
CA ASP A 60 6.87 0.59 -14.40
C ASP A 60 5.81 0.08 -13.42
N GLU A 61 5.74 0.70 -12.24
CA GLU A 61 4.79 0.35 -11.18
C GLU A 61 3.35 0.74 -11.53
N THR A 62 3.16 1.70 -12.44
CA THR A 62 1.83 2.18 -12.82
C THR A 62 1.07 1.16 -13.68
N GLN A 63 1.79 0.26 -14.34
CA GLN A 63 1.25 -0.79 -15.19
C GLN A 63 0.94 -2.09 -14.43
N LEU A 64 1.10 -2.10 -13.12
CA LEU A 64 0.69 -3.21 -12.28
C LEU A 64 -0.84 -3.32 -12.27
N ARG A 65 -1.36 -4.53 -12.43
CA ARG A 65 -2.80 -4.79 -12.36
C ARG A 65 -3.23 -5.01 -10.91
N SER A 66 -4.10 -4.14 -10.39
CA SER A 66 -4.71 -4.35 -9.07
C SER A 66 -5.73 -5.51 -9.14
N ARG A 67 -5.69 -6.38 -8.13
CA ARG A 67 -6.65 -7.47 -7.91
C ARG A 67 -7.60 -7.21 -6.74
N GLY A 68 -7.50 -6.06 -6.09
CA GLY A 68 -8.18 -5.76 -4.83
C GLY A 68 -7.32 -6.11 -3.62
N ASP A 69 -7.76 -5.72 -2.43
CA ASP A 69 -7.08 -5.96 -1.13
C ASP A 69 -5.59 -5.57 -1.12
N ASN A 70 -5.23 -4.51 -1.84
CA ASN A 70 -3.83 -4.05 -2.03
C ASN A 70 -2.91 -5.10 -2.68
N ILE A 71 -3.48 -6.08 -3.41
CA ILE A 71 -2.74 -7.08 -4.16
C ILE A 71 -2.59 -6.61 -5.60
N PHE A 72 -1.36 -6.68 -6.11
CA PHE A 72 -1.01 -6.32 -7.48
C PHE A 72 -0.39 -7.52 -8.19
N THR A 73 -0.62 -7.63 -9.49
CA THR A 73 -0.04 -8.65 -10.35
C THR A 73 0.80 -7.99 -11.43
N ALA A 74 1.98 -8.52 -11.70
CA ALA A 74 2.82 -8.08 -12.80
C ALA A 74 2.10 -8.24 -14.15
N THR A 75 2.34 -7.29 -15.05
CA THR A 75 1.91 -7.35 -16.45
C THR A 75 3.14 -7.32 -17.35
N PRO A 76 3.01 -7.68 -18.64
CA PRO A 76 4.13 -7.55 -19.57
C PRO A 76 4.68 -6.12 -19.67
N GLU A 77 3.81 -5.12 -19.48
CA GLU A 77 4.14 -3.71 -19.54
C GLU A 77 4.84 -3.20 -18.26
N SER A 78 4.56 -3.81 -17.09
CA SER A 78 5.24 -3.47 -15.84
C SER A 78 6.69 -3.95 -15.80
N GLY A 79 7.04 -4.90 -16.67
CA GLY A 79 8.34 -5.59 -16.66
C GLY A 79 8.44 -6.66 -15.58
N GLU A 80 9.62 -7.32 -15.53
CA GLU A 80 9.89 -8.35 -14.54
C GLU A 80 10.17 -7.76 -13.15
N ALA A 81 9.74 -8.50 -12.12
CA ALA A 81 10.00 -8.13 -10.73
C ALA A 81 11.47 -8.32 -10.38
N THR A 82 12.14 -7.26 -9.94
CA THR A 82 13.44 -7.34 -9.28
C THR A 82 13.21 -7.51 -7.79
N ILE A 83 13.63 -8.64 -7.22
CA ILE A 83 13.43 -8.94 -5.79
C ILE A 83 14.72 -8.65 -5.04
N GLY A 84 14.61 -7.99 -3.89
CA GLY A 84 15.71 -7.66 -3.00
C GLY A 84 15.28 -7.54 -1.54
N ALA A 85 16.24 -7.37 -0.65
CA ALA A 85 15.98 -7.13 0.76
C ALA A 85 15.79 -5.62 1.04
N GLY A 86 15.19 -5.31 2.18
CA GLY A 86 15.13 -3.93 2.66
C GLY A 86 16.54 -3.36 2.86
N LYS A 87 16.75 -2.11 2.50
CA LYS A 87 18.04 -1.40 2.48
C LYS A 87 19.09 -1.90 1.48
N ASP A 88 18.81 -2.93 0.68
CA ASP A 88 19.68 -3.28 -0.43
C ASP A 88 19.72 -2.16 -1.46
N PHE A 89 20.74 -2.18 -2.34
CA PHE A 89 20.92 -1.14 -3.35
C PHE A 89 19.67 -1.00 -4.24
N GLY A 90 19.03 0.17 -4.15
CA GLY A 90 17.81 0.50 -4.90
C GLY A 90 16.50 0.10 -4.22
N PHE A 91 16.54 -0.46 -3.00
CA PHE A 91 15.37 -0.75 -2.20
C PHE A 91 15.27 0.15 -0.97
N GLY A 92 14.04 0.48 -0.56
CA GLY A 92 13.77 1.24 0.64
C GLY A 92 13.90 0.42 1.92
N LYS A 93 13.84 1.10 3.06
CA LYS A 93 13.72 0.44 4.37
C LYS A 93 12.29 -0.02 4.64
N ILE A 94 12.13 -1.10 5.40
CA ILE A 94 10.83 -1.53 5.89
C ILE A 94 10.54 -0.83 7.22
N ASN A 95 9.39 -0.18 7.31
CA ASN A 95 8.88 0.41 8.55
C ASN A 95 7.85 -0.56 9.15
N ALA A 96 8.29 -1.35 10.12
CA ALA A 96 7.39 -2.26 10.83
C ALA A 96 6.48 -1.52 11.81
N GLY A 97 5.29 -2.08 12.07
CA GLY A 97 4.34 -1.52 13.02
C GLY A 97 3.69 -0.20 12.58
N SER A 98 3.80 0.15 11.30
CA SER A 98 3.18 1.34 10.73
C SER A 98 2.15 0.93 9.68
N LEU A 99 1.05 1.66 9.65
CA LEU A 99 0.05 1.57 8.58
C LEU A 99 0.26 2.74 7.62
N GLU A 100 0.15 2.45 6.33
CA GLU A 100 0.17 3.50 5.31
C GLU A 100 -1.11 4.33 5.42
N ALA A 101 -0.96 5.64 5.65
CA ALA A 101 -2.07 6.57 5.65
C ALA A 101 -2.45 6.94 4.22
N SER A 102 -3.74 7.18 3.97
CA SER A 102 -4.18 7.72 2.69
C SER A 102 -3.57 9.11 2.48
N ASN A 103 -3.05 9.36 1.29
CA ASN A 103 -2.63 10.69 0.84
C ASN A 103 -3.76 11.48 0.18
N THR A 104 -4.98 10.93 0.16
CA THR A 104 -6.16 11.60 -0.40
C THR A 104 -6.70 12.60 0.61
N ASP A 105 -6.70 13.87 0.26
CA ASP A 105 -7.35 14.93 1.04
C ASP A 105 -8.84 15.01 0.66
N ILE A 106 -9.67 14.44 1.51
CA ILE A 106 -11.13 14.42 1.32
C ILE A 106 -11.68 15.85 1.21
N THR A 107 -11.11 16.82 1.93
CA THR A 107 -11.56 18.21 1.90
C THR A 107 -11.29 18.85 0.54
N ALA A 108 -10.11 18.59 -0.02
CA ALA A 108 -9.77 19.04 -1.37
C ALA A 108 -10.67 18.43 -2.43
N GLU A 109 -10.93 17.11 -2.36
CA GLU A 109 -11.80 16.39 -3.29
C GLU A 109 -13.27 16.88 -3.20
N LEU A 110 -13.80 17.09 -1.99
CA LEU A 110 -15.14 17.65 -1.81
C LEU A 110 -15.24 19.08 -2.36
N THR A 111 -14.19 19.90 -2.18
CA THR A 111 -14.14 21.25 -2.74
C THR A 111 -14.16 21.21 -4.27
N LEU A 112 -13.41 20.30 -4.86
CA LEU A 112 -13.40 20.09 -6.30
C LEU A 112 -14.78 19.66 -6.83
N LEU A 113 -15.43 18.74 -6.13
CA LEU A 113 -16.79 18.28 -6.44
C LEU A 113 -17.79 19.45 -6.39
N LEU A 114 -17.75 20.27 -5.33
CA LEU A 114 -18.62 21.43 -5.18
C LEU A 114 -18.41 22.46 -6.30
N ARG A 115 -17.15 22.72 -6.67
CA ARG A 115 -16.82 23.60 -7.80
C ARG A 115 -17.36 23.04 -9.13
N ALA A 116 -17.21 21.73 -9.36
CA ALA A 116 -17.76 21.08 -10.54
C ALA A 116 -19.30 21.19 -10.61
N GLN A 117 -19.99 20.97 -9.49
CA GLN A 117 -21.45 21.16 -9.38
C GLN A 117 -21.87 22.60 -9.66
N GLN A 118 -21.15 23.59 -9.10
CA GLN A 118 -21.42 25.01 -9.35
C GLN A 118 -21.22 25.39 -10.82
N ALA A 119 -20.14 24.89 -11.45
CA ALA A 119 -19.89 25.12 -12.86
C ALA A 119 -20.96 24.49 -13.73
N PHE A 120 -21.39 23.26 -13.43
CA PHE A 120 -22.48 22.58 -14.15
C PHE A 120 -23.80 23.36 -14.02
N ASN A 121 -24.17 23.78 -12.80
CA ASN A 121 -25.39 24.57 -12.58
C ASN A 121 -25.32 25.94 -13.27
N GLY A 122 -24.13 26.57 -13.29
CA GLY A 122 -23.91 27.81 -14.03
C GLY A 122 -24.10 27.65 -15.53
N SER A 123 -23.51 26.59 -16.11
CA SER A 123 -23.66 26.27 -17.53
C SER A 123 -25.12 25.97 -17.90
N ALA A 124 -25.84 25.22 -17.07
CA ALA A 124 -27.26 24.92 -17.29
C ALA A 124 -28.12 26.19 -17.30
N LYS A 125 -27.86 27.13 -16.37
CA LYS A 125 -28.56 28.44 -16.34
C LYS A 125 -28.25 29.29 -17.57
N MET A 126 -27.00 29.26 -18.05
CA MET A 126 -26.63 30.00 -19.28
C MET A 126 -27.36 29.43 -20.50
N MET A 127 -27.46 28.10 -20.63
CA MET A 127 -28.20 27.47 -21.69
C MET A 127 -29.70 27.81 -21.64
N GLN A 128 -30.28 27.84 -20.44
CA GLN A 128 -31.70 28.28 -20.28
C GLN A 128 -31.89 29.72 -20.69
N ALA A 129 -31.00 30.65 -20.27
CA ALA A 129 -31.06 32.04 -20.65
C ALA A 129 -30.92 32.25 -22.17
N ASP A 130 -30.04 31.50 -22.81
CA ASP A 130 -29.86 31.53 -24.29
C ASP A 130 -31.12 31.04 -25.00
N ALA A 131 -31.72 29.95 -24.51
CA ALA A 131 -32.97 29.43 -25.05
C ALA A 131 -34.13 30.45 -24.89
N ASP A 132 -34.22 31.15 -23.76
CA ASP A 132 -35.24 32.16 -23.51
C ASP A 132 -35.06 33.40 -24.41
N VAL A 133 -33.81 33.83 -24.63
CA VAL A 133 -33.51 34.94 -25.55
C VAL A 133 -33.89 34.54 -27.00
N THR A 134 -33.54 33.34 -27.44
CA THR A 134 -33.88 32.84 -28.77
C THR A 134 -35.39 32.77 -28.98
N ARG A 135 -36.13 32.28 -27.99
CA ARG A 135 -37.58 32.21 -28.01
C ARG A 135 -38.22 33.61 -28.17
N ARG A 136 -37.74 34.62 -27.37
CA ARG A 136 -38.23 36.00 -27.48
C ARG A 136 -37.93 36.65 -28.81
N LEU A 137 -36.82 36.31 -29.44
CA LEU A 137 -36.49 36.81 -30.78
C LEU A 137 -37.35 36.21 -31.88
N MET A 138 -37.87 34.99 -31.68
CA MET A 138 -38.74 34.31 -32.67
C MET A 138 -40.23 34.71 -32.52
N ASP A 139 -40.60 35.23 -31.34
CA ASP A 139 -41.98 35.68 -31.05
C ASP A 139 -42.23 37.15 -31.41
N THR A 140 -41.24 37.87 -32.03
CA THR A 140 -41.36 39.23 -32.55
C THR A 140 -41.41 39.27 -34.06
#